data_400ca3d6431ccb6b69c2aa651571794d
#
_entry.id   400ca3d6431ccb6b69c2aa651571794d
#
_cell.length_a   1.000
_cell.length_b   1.000
_cell.length_c   1.000
_cell.angle_alpha   90.00
_cell.angle_beta   90.00
_cell.angle_gamma   90.00
#
_symmetry.space_group_name_H-M   'P 1'
#
loop_
_entity.id
_entity.type
_entity.pdbx_description
1 polymer ?
#
loop_
_entity_poly.entity_id
_entity_poly.type
_entity_poly.pdbx_seq_one_letter_code
_entity_poly.pdbx_strand_id
1 'polypeptide(L)'
;MNPEALATLHAHLLPALAAAPSETRRLFHGRGRCWPGLEQLTVDWLQGVVLVSLFKEPAPEQLDDLKRLLMDISGSTEWQQSGAHTLLIQHRYLPQSTAEWLLGDEIDEMTIVEGGLQYRVDLGRKQNAGLFLDMRYGRDWVREQANGKRVLNLFAYTCGFSVAAIEGGASHVVNLDMSRAALSRGRDNHRLNGHDLSKVTFLGHDLFKSWGKVINSGPY
;
A
#
# COMPACT_ATOMS: atom_id res chain seq x y z
N MET A 1 23.72 -0.37 2.70
CA MET A 1 23.52 1.12 2.80
C MET A 1 24.80 1.69 3.40
N ASN A 2 25.30 2.79 2.86
CA ASN A 2 26.44 3.48 3.45
C ASN A 2 25.94 4.64 4.34
N PRO A 3 26.83 5.28 5.16
CA PRO A 3 26.44 6.37 6.04
C PRO A 3 25.78 7.55 5.34
N GLU A 4 26.21 7.89 4.12
CA GLU A 4 25.64 8.98 3.31
C GLU A 4 24.19 8.66 2.88
N ALA A 5 23.92 7.43 2.47
CA ALA A 5 22.58 6.98 2.14
C ALA A 5 21.64 7.04 3.37
N LEU A 6 22.13 6.63 4.54
CA LEU A 6 21.36 6.73 5.79
C LEU A 6 21.10 8.18 6.20
N ALA A 7 22.07 9.08 6.04
CA ALA A 7 21.86 10.52 6.27
C ALA A 7 20.81 11.09 5.31
N THR A 8 20.83 10.66 4.04
CA THR A 8 19.80 11.02 3.06
C THR A 8 18.42 10.56 3.48
N LEU A 9 18.28 9.30 3.91
CA LEU A 9 17.01 8.76 4.39
C LEU A 9 16.49 9.54 5.62
N HIS A 10 17.36 9.83 6.59
CA HIS A 10 17.05 10.64 7.77
C HIS A 10 16.51 12.02 7.38
N ALA A 11 17.25 12.74 6.50
CA ALA A 11 16.88 14.07 6.05
C ALA A 11 15.53 14.12 5.31
N HIS A 12 15.07 12.99 4.74
CA HIS A 12 13.76 12.89 4.09
C HIS A 12 12.64 12.51 5.06
N LEU A 13 12.91 11.62 6.00
CA LEU A 13 11.86 11.09 6.89
C LEU A 13 11.42 12.12 7.94
N LEU A 14 12.33 12.89 8.52
CA LEU A 14 11.96 13.87 9.55
C LEU A 14 10.95 14.92 9.03
N PRO A 15 11.20 15.64 7.91
CA PRO A 15 10.22 16.60 7.39
C PRO A 15 8.90 15.92 6.97
N ALA A 16 8.97 14.69 6.44
CA ALA A 16 7.79 13.95 6.03
C ALA A 16 6.89 13.56 7.23
N LEU A 17 7.50 13.24 8.38
CA LEU A 17 6.82 12.98 9.64
C LEU A 17 6.30 14.30 10.26
N ALA A 18 7.13 15.37 10.27
CA ALA A 18 6.74 16.69 10.79
C ALA A 18 5.49 17.26 10.08
N ALA A 19 5.28 16.90 8.80
CA ALA A 19 4.06 17.27 8.07
C ALA A 19 2.79 16.59 8.62
N ALA A 20 2.91 15.68 9.59
CA ALA A 20 1.82 14.98 10.27
C ALA A 20 0.73 14.48 9.30
N PRO A 21 1.03 13.55 8.39
CA PRO A 21 0.07 13.15 7.36
C PRO A 21 -1.20 12.55 7.98
N SER A 22 -2.36 13.10 7.68
CA SER A 22 -3.65 12.60 8.17
C SER A 22 -4.10 11.31 7.47
N GLU A 23 -3.57 11.04 6.27
CA GLU A 23 -3.90 9.88 5.46
C GLU A 23 -2.66 9.04 5.15
N THR A 24 -2.91 7.81 4.75
CA THR A 24 -1.87 6.89 4.27
C THR A 24 -1.13 7.45 3.06
N ARG A 25 0.19 7.37 3.09
CA ARG A 25 1.05 7.81 1.99
C ARG A 25 2.44 7.18 2.04
N ARG A 26 3.11 7.15 0.90
CA ARG A 26 4.54 6.85 0.86
C ARG A 26 5.35 8.04 1.34
N LEU A 27 6.17 7.84 2.39
CA LEU A 27 7.10 8.86 2.90
C LEU A 27 8.41 8.86 2.11
N PHE A 28 8.91 7.68 1.74
CA PHE A 28 10.15 7.54 0.99
C PHE A 28 10.08 6.40 -0.03
N HIS A 29 10.53 6.67 -1.26
CA HIS A 29 10.61 5.70 -2.33
C HIS A 29 12.04 5.57 -2.85
N GLY A 30 12.80 4.63 -2.30
CA GLY A 30 14.18 4.37 -2.72
C GLY A 30 14.27 3.66 -4.08
N ARG A 31 13.27 2.85 -4.41
CA ARG A 31 13.21 2.11 -5.69
C ARG A 31 13.14 3.07 -6.86
N GLY A 32 13.70 2.71 -8.00
CA GLY A 32 13.73 3.59 -9.18
C GLY A 32 15.07 4.29 -9.39
N ARG A 33 16.11 3.97 -8.59
CA ARG A 33 17.49 4.42 -8.75
C ARG A 33 17.71 5.94 -8.60
N CYS A 34 16.77 6.65 -8.00
CA CYS A 34 16.93 8.08 -7.72
C CYS A 34 17.81 8.36 -6.49
N TRP A 35 17.97 7.34 -5.63
CA TRP A 35 18.64 7.46 -4.33
C TRP A 35 19.72 6.39 -4.19
N PRO A 36 20.99 6.69 -4.54
CA PRO A 36 22.10 5.73 -4.46
C PRO A 36 22.24 5.12 -3.05
N GLY A 37 22.28 3.78 -2.99
CA GLY A 37 22.38 3.03 -1.74
C GLY A 37 21.06 2.81 -0.99
N LEU A 38 19.91 3.32 -1.49
CA LEU A 38 18.57 3.17 -0.90
C LEU A 38 17.58 2.45 -1.83
N GLU A 39 18.07 1.90 -2.95
CA GLU A 39 17.22 1.30 -4.00
C GLU A 39 16.42 0.09 -3.51
N GLN A 40 16.81 -0.49 -2.38
CA GLN A 40 16.20 -1.68 -1.81
C GLN A 40 15.06 -1.40 -0.84
N LEU A 41 14.74 -0.12 -0.53
CA LEU A 41 13.74 0.16 0.50
C LEU A 41 12.65 1.16 0.06
N THR A 42 11.51 1.06 0.73
CA THR A 42 10.47 2.09 0.78
C THR A 42 10.02 2.30 2.22
N VAL A 43 9.53 3.51 2.53
CA VAL A 43 8.93 3.82 3.81
C VAL A 43 7.52 4.35 3.58
N ASP A 44 6.55 3.72 4.21
CA ASP A 44 5.14 4.04 4.09
C ASP A 44 4.57 4.48 5.45
N TRP A 45 3.74 5.50 5.43
CA TRP A 45 2.93 5.96 6.54
C TRP A 45 1.53 5.38 6.45
N LEU A 46 1.12 4.67 7.47
CA LEU A 46 -0.19 4.03 7.59
C LEU A 46 -0.91 4.58 8.83
N GLN A 47 -1.09 5.89 8.90
CA GLN A 47 -1.83 6.59 9.96
C GLN A 47 -1.38 6.20 11.40
N GLY A 48 -0.12 6.47 11.71
CA GLY A 48 0.51 6.16 13.01
C GLY A 48 1.44 4.96 12.97
N VAL A 49 1.36 4.14 11.92
CA VAL A 49 2.27 3.02 11.68
C VAL A 49 3.27 3.39 10.59
N VAL A 50 4.57 3.27 10.87
CA VAL A 50 5.64 3.45 9.89
C VAL A 50 6.12 2.06 9.45
N LEU A 51 5.85 1.74 8.18
CA LEU A 51 6.24 0.48 7.55
C LEU A 51 7.44 0.68 6.65
N VAL A 52 8.59 0.08 7.01
CA VAL A 52 9.79 0.03 6.18
C VAL A 52 9.83 -1.30 5.44
N SER A 53 9.78 -1.28 4.11
CA SER A 53 9.86 -2.50 3.29
C SER A 53 11.25 -2.64 2.68
N LEU A 54 11.93 -3.76 2.95
CA LEU A 54 13.21 -4.13 2.34
C LEU A 54 13.00 -5.17 1.25
N PHE A 55 13.41 -4.84 0.02
CA PHE A 55 13.23 -5.68 -1.17
C PHE A 55 14.47 -6.50 -1.55
N LYS A 56 15.61 -6.18 -0.96
CA LYS A 56 16.87 -6.90 -1.11
C LYS A 56 17.50 -7.07 0.26
N GLU A 57 18.10 -8.22 0.51
CA GLU A 57 18.80 -8.51 1.75
C GLU A 57 20.00 -7.57 1.93
N PRO A 58 20.04 -6.78 3.02
CA PRO A 58 21.22 -5.97 3.36
C PRO A 58 22.28 -6.84 4.03
N ALA A 59 23.55 -6.39 4.04
CA ALA A 59 24.53 -6.98 4.94
C ALA A 59 24.11 -6.76 6.41
N PRO A 60 24.48 -7.66 7.36
CA PRO A 60 24.07 -7.57 8.75
C PRO A 60 24.35 -6.19 9.40
N GLU A 61 25.55 -5.65 9.19
CA GLU A 61 25.93 -4.34 9.73
C GLU A 61 25.08 -3.21 9.14
N GLN A 62 24.70 -3.32 7.86
CA GLN A 62 23.82 -2.34 7.21
C GLN A 62 22.39 -2.38 7.73
N LEU A 63 21.92 -3.56 8.13
CA LEU A 63 20.61 -3.72 8.76
C LEU A 63 20.62 -3.12 10.17
N ASP A 64 21.68 -3.37 10.94
CA ASP A 64 21.83 -2.81 12.29
C ASP A 64 21.95 -1.27 12.26
N ASP A 65 22.67 -0.72 11.28
CA ASP A 65 22.76 0.72 11.07
C ASP A 65 21.40 1.33 10.72
N LEU A 66 20.63 0.66 9.83
CA LEU A 66 19.27 1.10 9.51
C LEU A 66 18.36 1.06 10.74
N LYS A 67 18.40 0.00 11.52
CA LYS A 67 17.61 -0.12 12.76
C LYS A 67 17.95 0.99 13.77
N ARG A 68 19.23 1.28 13.96
CA ARG A 68 19.67 2.38 14.84
C ARG A 68 19.09 3.71 14.34
N LEU A 69 19.22 4.02 13.04
CA LEU A 69 18.65 5.24 12.47
C LEU A 69 17.13 5.32 12.67
N LEU A 70 16.41 4.24 12.44
CA LEU A 70 14.95 4.19 12.60
C LEU A 70 14.54 4.38 14.08
N MET A 71 15.29 3.81 15.01
CA MET A 71 15.07 4.03 16.43
C MET A 71 15.39 5.45 16.86
N ASP A 72 16.45 6.08 16.34
CA ASP A 72 16.74 7.49 16.57
C ASP A 72 15.61 8.39 16.05
N ILE A 73 15.09 8.11 14.85
CA ILE A 73 13.91 8.81 14.30
C ILE A 73 12.68 8.63 15.20
N SER A 74 12.46 7.45 15.74
CA SER A 74 11.32 7.19 16.62
C SER A 74 11.38 7.93 17.97
N GLY A 75 12.56 8.38 18.36
CA GLY A 75 12.77 9.27 19.52
C GLY A 75 12.65 10.76 19.21
N SER A 76 12.47 11.14 17.94
CA SER A 76 12.47 12.54 17.51
C SER A 76 11.17 13.29 17.87
N THR A 77 11.25 14.61 17.89
CA THR A 77 10.08 15.49 18.03
C THR A 77 9.09 15.33 16.89
N GLU A 78 9.59 15.15 15.68
CA GLU A 78 8.80 14.95 14.44
C GLU A 78 8.00 13.66 14.49
N TRP A 79 8.57 12.59 15.04
CA TRP A 79 7.85 11.34 15.27
C TRP A 79 6.69 11.56 16.24
N GLN A 80 6.93 12.22 17.37
CA GLN A 80 5.90 12.51 18.37
C GLN A 80 4.79 13.38 17.81
N GLN A 81 5.14 14.44 17.06
CA GLN A 81 4.19 15.36 16.44
C GLN A 81 3.33 14.70 15.35
N SER A 82 3.89 13.70 14.64
CA SER A 82 3.16 12.96 13.61
C SER A 82 2.06 12.06 14.20
N GLY A 83 2.14 11.71 15.48
CA GLY A 83 1.29 10.70 16.10
C GLY A 83 1.72 9.27 15.76
N ALA A 84 2.96 9.08 15.28
CA ALA A 84 3.51 7.75 15.05
C ALA A 84 3.66 6.99 16.38
N HIS A 85 3.24 5.72 16.37
CA HIS A 85 3.27 4.87 17.56
C HIS A 85 3.81 3.47 17.29
N THR A 86 3.92 3.06 16.02
CA THR A 86 4.39 1.73 15.65
C THR A 86 5.40 1.84 14.50
N LEU A 87 6.47 1.07 14.60
CA LEU A 87 7.53 0.98 13.61
C LEU A 87 7.86 -0.49 13.33
N LEU A 88 7.83 -0.88 12.07
CA LEU A 88 8.19 -2.23 11.67
C LEU A 88 9.01 -2.25 10.37
N ILE A 89 9.85 -3.27 10.24
CA ILE A 89 10.57 -3.62 9.00
C ILE A 89 9.95 -4.88 8.41
N GLN A 90 9.53 -4.83 7.17
CA GLN A 90 9.10 -5.99 6.40
C GLN A 90 10.24 -6.48 5.51
N HIS A 91 10.74 -7.68 5.76
CA HIS A 91 11.79 -8.33 5.01
C HIS A 91 11.24 -9.03 3.76
N ARG A 92 10.92 -8.24 2.72
CA ARG A 92 10.26 -8.72 1.50
C ARG A 92 11.13 -9.60 0.62
N TYR A 93 12.41 -9.67 0.87
CA TYR A 93 13.34 -10.59 0.22
C TYR A 93 13.24 -12.03 0.77
N LEU A 94 12.63 -12.20 1.95
CA LEU A 94 12.35 -13.52 2.51
C LEU A 94 11.06 -14.11 1.90
N PRO A 95 10.98 -15.44 1.72
CA PRO A 95 9.82 -16.09 1.09
C PRO A 95 8.48 -15.77 1.77
N GLN A 96 8.49 -15.62 3.10
CA GLN A 96 7.29 -15.31 3.90
C GLN A 96 7.12 -13.82 4.18
N SER A 97 8.04 -12.96 3.67
CA SER A 97 8.01 -11.51 3.90
C SER A 97 7.81 -11.15 5.38
N THR A 98 8.59 -11.77 6.26
CA THR A 98 8.48 -11.62 7.72
C THR A 98 8.56 -10.16 8.13
N ALA A 99 7.76 -9.76 9.10
CA ALA A 99 7.87 -8.46 9.76
C ALA A 99 8.72 -8.57 11.03
N GLU A 100 9.50 -7.55 11.26
CA GLU A 100 10.23 -7.30 12.51
C GLU A 100 9.68 -6.01 13.13
N TRP A 101 9.05 -6.13 14.28
CA TRP A 101 8.47 -5.02 15.01
C TRP A 101 9.55 -4.38 15.90
N LEU A 102 9.90 -3.12 15.59
CA LEU A 102 10.93 -2.39 16.33
C LEU A 102 10.33 -1.56 17.47
N LEU A 103 9.11 -1.05 17.30
CA LEU A 103 8.40 -0.25 18.30
C LEU A 103 6.89 -0.46 18.17
N GLY A 104 6.19 -0.42 19.30
CA GLY A 104 4.73 -0.58 19.37
C GLY A 104 4.27 -2.03 19.32
N ASP A 105 2.96 -2.22 19.30
CA ASP A 105 2.33 -3.54 19.29
C ASP A 105 2.29 -4.15 17.90
N GLU A 106 2.28 -5.49 17.82
CA GLU A 106 2.03 -6.21 16.56
C GLU A 106 0.59 -6.03 16.11
N ILE A 107 0.42 -5.60 14.86
CA ILE A 107 -0.88 -5.36 14.24
C ILE A 107 -1.01 -6.29 13.03
N ASP A 108 -1.94 -7.24 13.09
CA ASP A 108 -2.17 -8.16 11.98
C ASP A 108 -2.87 -7.50 10.80
N GLU A 109 -3.86 -6.68 11.10
CA GLU A 109 -4.73 -6.03 10.11
C GLU A 109 -5.19 -4.68 10.62
N MET A 110 -5.25 -3.70 9.72
CA MET A 110 -5.81 -2.38 10.04
C MET A 110 -6.57 -1.81 8.83
N THR A 111 -7.41 -0.82 9.11
CA THR A 111 -8.04 0.00 8.06
C THR A 111 -7.25 1.29 7.91
N ILE A 112 -6.91 1.62 6.69
CA ILE A 112 -6.21 2.85 6.31
C ILE A 112 -7.10 3.74 5.44
N VAL A 113 -6.79 5.03 5.38
CA VAL A 113 -7.48 6.01 4.52
C VAL A 113 -6.51 6.57 3.48
N GLU A 114 -6.95 6.60 2.22
CA GLU A 114 -6.26 7.26 1.11
C GLU A 114 -7.28 7.98 0.22
N GLY A 115 -7.14 9.28 0.05
CA GLY A 115 -8.08 10.10 -0.73
C GLY A 115 -9.50 10.07 -0.19
N GLY A 116 -9.66 9.96 1.13
CA GLY A 116 -10.95 9.81 1.81
C GLY A 116 -11.57 8.41 1.71
N LEU A 117 -10.92 7.46 1.01
CA LEU A 117 -11.40 6.08 0.83
C LEU A 117 -10.70 5.13 1.82
N GLN A 118 -11.46 4.19 2.35
CA GLN A 118 -11.00 3.22 3.33
C GLN A 118 -10.54 1.93 2.66
N TYR A 119 -9.40 1.40 3.11
CA TYR A 119 -8.85 0.14 2.64
C TYR A 119 -8.35 -0.70 3.81
N ARG A 120 -8.63 -1.98 3.78
CA ARG A 120 -8.12 -2.94 4.74
C ARG A 120 -6.76 -3.45 4.30
N VAL A 121 -5.77 -3.35 5.16
CA VAL A 121 -4.39 -3.81 4.91
C VAL A 121 -3.95 -4.83 5.95
N ASP A 122 -3.11 -5.78 5.52
CA ASP A 122 -2.47 -6.76 6.38
C ASP A 122 -1.02 -6.30 6.65
N LEU A 123 -0.57 -6.36 7.89
CA LEU A 123 0.79 -6.03 8.29
C LEU A 123 1.55 -7.28 8.72
N GLY A 124 2.76 -7.44 8.18
CA GLY A 124 3.71 -8.42 8.66
C GLY A 124 3.52 -9.89 8.26
N ARG A 125 2.40 -10.27 7.66
CA ARG A 125 2.09 -11.67 7.33
C ARG A 125 2.03 -11.97 5.83
N LYS A 126 1.94 -10.97 4.98
CA LYS A 126 1.81 -11.15 3.52
C LYS A 126 2.84 -10.33 2.78
N GLN A 127 3.25 -10.84 1.62
CA GLN A 127 4.19 -10.13 0.76
C GLN A 127 3.71 -8.72 0.38
N ASN A 128 2.42 -8.52 0.18
CA ASN A 128 1.81 -7.24 -0.12
C ASN A 128 0.77 -6.90 0.95
N ALA A 129 0.83 -5.69 1.47
CA ALA A 129 -0.02 -5.23 2.55
C ALA A 129 -1.51 -5.09 2.18
N GLY A 130 -1.87 -5.08 0.92
CA GLY A 130 -3.26 -4.99 0.46
C GLY A 130 -3.56 -3.76 -0.40
N LEU A 131 -2.71 -2.74 -0.37
CA LEU A 131 -2.82 -1.57 -1.23
C LEU A 131 -1.43 -1.19 -1.77
N PHE A 132 -1.32 -0.89 -3.06
CA PHE A 132 -0.10 -0.38 -3.69
C PHE A 132 -0.10 1.14 -3.63
N LEU A 133 0.63 1.73 -2.67
CA LEU A 133 0.62 3.18 -2.42
C LEU A 133 1.24 4.02 -3.55
N ASP A 134 2.14 3.42 -4.33
CA ASP A 134 2.71 4.03 -5.54
C ASP A 134 1.68 4.25 -6.66
N MET A 135 0.52 3.58 -6.57
CA MET A 135 -0.58 3.74 -7.54
C MET A 135 -1.63 4.77 -7.12
N ARG A 136 -1.39 5.58 -6.08
CA ARG A 136 -2.32 6.60 -5.59
C ARG A 136 -2.81 7.52 -6.71
N TYR A 137 -1.89 8.14 -7.44
CA TYR A 137 -2.24 9.05 -8.54
C TYR A 137 -3.03 8.36 -9.66
N GLY A 138 -2.77 7.08 -9.91
CA GLY A 138 -3.56 6.28 -10.84
C GLY A 138 -4.99 6.06 -10.36
N ARG A 139 -5.19 5.82 -9.05
CA ARG A 139 -6.53 5.71 -8.45
C ARG A 139 -7.28 7.04 -8.48
N ASP A 140 -6.61 8.15 -8.15
CA ASP A 140 -7.19 9.49 -8.21
C ASP A 140 -7.65 9.81 -9.65
N TRP A 141 -6.81 9.53 -10.64
CA TRP A 141 -7.16 9.70 -12.05
C TRP A 141 -8.36 8.84 -12.47
N VAL A 142 -8.39 7.56 -12.08
CA VAL A 142 -9.55 6.68 -12.39
C VAL A 142 -10.82 7.23 -11.73
N ARG A 143 -10.76 7.69 -10.48
CA ARG A 143 -11.88 8.30 -9.79
C ARG A 143 -12.44 9.48 -10.55
N GLU A 144 -11.57 10.38 -11.04
CA GLU A 144 -11.96 11.56 -11.83
C GLU A 144 -12.62 11.19 -13.17
N GLN A 145 -12.16 10.10 -13.80
CA GLN A 145 -12.62 9.71 -15.14
C GLN A 145 -13.82 8.76 -15.14
N ALA A 146 -14.23 8.21 -14.00
CA ALA A 146 -15.14 7.06 -13.93
C ALA A 146 -16.62 7.41 -14.05
N ASN A 147 -17.03 8.68 -13.89
CA ASN A 147 -18.43 9.07 -13.80
C ASN A 147 -19.26 8.56 -14.99
N GLY A 148 -20.33 7.81 -14.70
CA GLY A 148 -21.24 7.20 -15.66
C GLY A 148 -20.66 6.03 -16.47
N LYS A 149 -19.36 5.73 -16.35
CA LYS A 149 -18.69 4.70 -17.17
C LYS A 149 -18.87 3.31 -16.59
N ARG A 150 -18.77 2.32 -17.47
CA ARG A 150 -18.51 0.93 -17.12
C ARG A 150 -17.00 0.69 -17.14
N VAL A 151 -16.45 0.11 -16.07
CA VAL A 151 -15.01 -0.04 -15.90
C VAL A 151 -14.65 -1.52 -15.83
N LEU A 152 -13.61 -1.91 -16.57
CA LEU A 152 -12.97 -3.22 -16.45
C LEU A 152 -11.65 -3.08 -15.70
N ASN A 153 -11.55 -3.69 -14.53
CA ASN A 153 -10.36 -3.73 -13.69
C ASN A 153 -9.71 -5.10 -13.80
N LEU A 154 -8.64 -5.19 -14.58
CA LEU A 154 -7.85 -6.41 -14.77
C LEU A 154 -6.74 -6.50 -13.72
N PHE A 155 -6.42 -7.73 -13.27
CA PHE A 155 -5.46 -7.96 -12.18
C PHE A 155 -5.85 -7.15 -10.94
N ALA A 156 -7.12 -7.28 -10.59
CA ALA A 156 -7.80 -6.37 -9.68
C ALA A 156 -7.26 -6.40 -8.24
N TYR A 157 -6.56 -7.48 -7.85
CA TYR A 157 -6.05 -7.69 -6.51
C TYR A 157 -7.14 -7.41 -5.46
N THR A 158 -6.93 -6.50 -4.51
CA THR A 158 -7.90 -6.07 -3.49
C THR A 158 -8.84 -4.96 -3.97
N CYS A 159 -8.97 -4.80 -5.27
CA CYS A 159 -9.90 -3.89 -5.96
C CYS A 159 -9.71 -2.40 -5.65
N GLY A 160 -8.51 -1.93 -5.31
CA GLY A 160 -8.26 -0.53 -4.99
C GLY A 160 -8.70 0.45 -6.09
N PHE A 161 -8.46 0.13 -7.37
CA PHE A 161 -8.95 0.91 -8.50
C PHE A 161 -10.47 0.85 -8.66
N SER A 162 -11.10 -0.29 -8.36
CA SER A 162 -12.54 -0.45 -8.41
C SER A 162 -13.25 0.40 -7.36
N VAL A 163 -12.69 0.44 -6.13
CA VAL A 163 -13.20 1.31 -5.05
C VAL A 163 -13.15 2.77 -5.50
N ALA A 164 -12.03 3.23 -6.05
CA ALA A 164 -11.88 4.58 -6.59
C ALA A 164 -12.87 4.86 -7.74
N ALA A 165 -13.07 3.90 -8.66
CA ALA A 165 -13.98 4.04 -9.78
C ALA A 165 -15.45 4.17 -9.33
N ILE A 166 -15.92 3.35 -8.39
CA ILE A 166 -17.30 3.43 -7.86
C ILE A 166 -17.50 4.75 -7.14
N GLU A 167 -16.55 5.19 -6.30
CA GLU A 167 -16.60 6.49 -5.64
C GLU A 167 -16.64 7.64 -6.65
N GLY A 168 -15.95 7.51 -7.78
CA GLY A 168 -15.97 8.45 -8.92
C GLY A 168 -17.25 8.41 -9.75
N GLY A 169 -18.26 7.62 -9.37
CA GLY A 169 -19.54 7.55 -10.05
C GLY A 169 -19.60 6.55 -11.21
N ALA A 170 -18.72 5.55 -11.28
CA ALA A 170 -18.84 4.48 -12.26
C ALA A 170 -20.22 3.81 -12.15
N SER A 171 -20.87 3.58 -13.31
CA SER A 171 -22.16 2.90 -13.36
C SER A 171 -22.03 1.42 -13.03
N HIS A 172 -20.91 0.79 -13.36
CA HIS A 172 -20.58 -0.59 -13.05
C HIS A 172 -19.08 -0.84 -13.14
N VAL A 173 -18.54 -1.69 -12.25
CA VAL A 173 -17.15 -2.15 -12.33
C VAL A 173 -17.10 -3.67 -12.34
N VAL A 174 -16.33 -4.23 -13.27
CA VAL A 174 -16.02 -5.66 -13.33
C VAL A 174 -14.58 -5.86 -12.90
N ASN A 175 -14.35 -6.59 -11.82
CA ASN A 175 -13.04 -6.95 -11.29
C ASN A 175 -12.66 -8.36 -11.70
N LEU A 176 -11.49 -8.52 -12.30
CA LEU A 176 -10.94 -9.83 -12.65
C LEU A 176 -9.60 -10.05 -11.95
N ASP A 177 -9.49 -11.13 -11.19
CA ASP A 177 -8.25 -11.59 -10.59
C ASP A 177 -8.29 -13.10 -10.38
N MET A 178 -7.13 -13.77 -10.43
CA MET A 178 -7.05 -15.22 -10.14
C MET A 178 -7.25 -15.50 -8.65
N SER A 179 -6.84 -14.59 -7.77
CA SER A 179 -6.92 -14.72 -6.33
C SER A 179 -8.32 -14.40 -5.81
N ARG A 180 -9.11 -15.44 -5.54
CA ARG A 180 -10.42 -15.26 -4.90
C ARG A 180 -10.32 -14.61 -3.52
N ALA A 181 -9.23 -14.86 -2.79
CA ALA A 181 -8.98 -14.23 -1.49
C ALA A 181 -8.75 -12.72 -1.63
N ALA A 182 -8.01 -12.29 -2.65
CA ALA A 182 -7.83 -10.86 -2.94
C ALA A 182 -9.15 -10.20 -3.35
N LEU A 183 -9.95 -10.84 -4.19
CA LEU A 183 -11.28 -10.35 -4.56
C LEU A 183 -12.25 -10.29 -3.37
N SER A 184 -12.16 -11.24 -2.42
CA SER A 184 -12.93 -11.18 -1.17
C SER A 184 -12.55 -9.93 -0.36
N ARG A 185 -11.25 -9.66 -0.21
CA ARG A 185 -10.75 -8.43 0.41
C ARG A 185 -11.24 -7.19 -0.35
N GLY A 186 -11.27 -7.24 -1.67
CA GLY A 186 -11.83 -6.17 -2.51
C GLY A 186 -13.30 -5.90 -2.22
N ARG A 187 -14.10 -6.95 -2.01
CA ARG A 187 -15.50 -6.82 -1.61
C ARG A 187 -15.63 -6.14 -0.24
N ASP A 188 -14.76 -6.48 0.70
CA ASP A 188 -14.74 -5.84 2.01
C ASP A 188 -14.33 -4.38 1.92
N ASN A 189 -13.38 -4.02 1.05
CA ASN A 189 -13.02 -2.63 0.78
C ASN A 189 -14.21 -1.82 0.22
N HIS A 190 -15.01 -2.39 -0.68
CA HIS A 190 -16.25 -1.75 -1.13
C HIS A 190 -17.24 -1.54 0.01
N ARG A 191 -17.41 -2.53 0.90
CA ARG A 191 -18.31 -2.43 2.07
C ARG A 191 -17.86 -1.36 3.05
N LEU A 192 -16.55 -1.24 3.32
CA LEU A 192 -15.98 -0.19 4.18
C LEU A 192 -16.36 1.21 3.69
N ASN A 193 -16.49 1.39 2.38
CA ASN A 193 -16.85 2.67 1.76
C ASN A 193 -18.37 2.81 1.49
N GLY A 194 -19.19 1.89 1.98
CA GLY A 194 -20.65 1.96 1.79
C GLY A 194 -21.13 1.79 0.35
N HIS A 195 -20.31 1.21 -0.53
CA HIS A 195 -20.63 1.07 -1.94
C HIS A 195 -21.73 0.04 -2.20
N ASP A 196 -22.63 0.35 -3.14
CA ASP A 196 -23.62 -0.58 -3.64
C ASP A 196 -22.97 -1.72 -4.44
N LEU A 197 -22.93 -2.92 -3.84
CA LEU A 197 -22.30 -4.10 -4.46
C LEU A 197 -23.05 -4.61 -5.70
N SER A 198 -24.28 -4.16 -5.98
CA SER A 198 -24.97 -4.48 -7.23
C SER A 198 -24.27 -3.87 -8.46
N LYS A 199 -23.48 -2.83 -8.25
CA LYS A 199 -22.64 -2.17 -9.27
C LYS A 199 -21.25 -2.79 -9.42
N VAL A 200 -20.94 -3.87 -8.70
CA VAL A 200 -19.59 -4.44 -8.66
C VAL A 200 -19.62 -5.94 -8.92
N THR A 201 -18.98 -6.39 -9.99
CA THR A 201 -18.82 -7.81 -10.32
C THR A 201 -17.41 -8.27 -9.95
N PHE A 202 -17.31 -9.48 -9.39
CA PHE A 202 -16.03 -10.11 -9.03
C PHE A 202 -15.87 -11.44 -9.75
N LEU A 203 -14.88 -11.52 -10.65
CA LEU A 203 -14.58 -12.70 -11.46
C LEU A 203 -13.26 -13.34 -11.00
N GLY A 204 -13.35 -14.45 -10.28
CA GLY A 204 -12.20 -15.22 -9.79
C GLY A 204 -11.66 -16.16 -10.87
N HIS A 205 -11.05 -15.62 -11.91
CA HIS A 205 -10.61 -16.36 -13.09
C HIS A 205 -9.24 -15.92 -13.60
N ASP A 206 -8.54 -16.85 -14.26
CA ASP A 206 -7.39 -16.54 -15.09
C ASP A 206 -7.86 -15.80 -16.36
N LEU A 207 -7.38 -14.59 -16.58
CA LEU A 207 -7.71 -13.76 -17.74
C LEU A 207 -7.49 -14.51 -19.06
N PHE A 208 -6.33 -15.14 -19.20
CA PHE A 208 -5.92 -15.80 -20.46
C PHE A 208 -6.73 -17.06 -20.78
N LYS A 209 -7.30 -17.70 -19.76
CA LYS A 209 -8.16 -18.89 -19.90
C LYS A 209 -9.65 -18.57 -19.91
N SER A 210 -10.05 -17.33 -19.61
CA SER A 210 -11.44 -16.94 -19.40
C SER A 210 -11.86 -15.69 -20.16
N TRP A 211 -11.16 -15.35 -21.23
CA TRP A 211 -11.40 -14.14 -22.03
C TRP A 211 -12.85 -14.01 -22.48
N GLY A 212 -13.49 -15.10 -22.91
CA GLY A 212 -14.91 -15.11 -23.29
C GLY A 212 -15.86 -14.63 -22.17
N LYS A 213 -15.56 -14.94 -20.89
CA LYS A 213 -16.36 -14.44 -19.76
C LYS A 213 -16.21 -12.94 -19.55
N VAL A 214 -15.02 -12.42 -19.83
CA VAL A 214 -14.74 -10.97 -19.73
C VAL A 214 -15.52 -10.25 -20.84
N ILE A 215 -15.43 -10.70 -22.09
CA ILE A 215 -16.17 -10.11 -23.22
C ILE A 215 -17.68 -10.08 -22.95
N ASN A 216 -18.23 -11.19 -22.42
CA ASN A 216 -19.67 -11.30 -22.16
C ASN A 216 -20.15 -10.42 -20.99
N SER A 217 -19.26 -9.87 -20.16
CA SER A 217 -19.61 -8.91 -19.10
C SER A 217 -19.50 -7.44 -19.56
N GLY A 218 -19.06 -7.18 -20.80
CA GLY A 218 -19.04 -5.84 -21.42
C GLY A 218 -20.42 -5.36 -21.90
N PRO A 219 -20.46 -4.20 -22.60
CA PRO A 219 -19.36 -3.30 -22.95
C PRO A 219 -18.78 -2.52 -21.76
N TYR A 220 -17.54 -2.02 -21.92
CA TYR A 220 -16.81 -1.22 -20.91
C TYR A 220 -16.53 0.19 -21.43
#